data_65d99e0a72710edb62144a966a829beb
#
_entry.id   65d99e0a72710edb62144a966a829beb
#
_cell.length_a   1.000
_cell.length_b   1.000
_cell.length_c   1.000
_cell.angle_alpha   90.00
_cell.angle_beta   90.00
_cell.angle_gamma   90.00
#
_symmetry.space_group_name_H-M   'P 1'
#
loop_
_entity.id
_entity.type
_entity.pdbx_description
1 polymer ?
#
loop_
_entity_poly.entity_id
_entity_poly.type
_entity_poly.pdbx_seq_one_letter_code
_entity_poly.pdbx_strand_id
1 'polypeptide(L)'
;MKRFLAAMLLLLTAAQVTACGSAPTTEPSIDDTTALTTTEATGETYDFGNIDMGGEDFTILNAKEIRELYNILDVEEPTGDLLDDAVWKRNNLIEEKYHLNIVEEHNDSPNDTLKNAVLAGEDLYNASYILTNTLGSLILSGMFHDLKDGEGFQFDQPWWDHAVMDGAAIGDEQSLYFISSNMCLYPFEGTWCMYFNKRMCQDLQLDTPYQMVKDGKWTLDRLHEYTSVAANLNGDTDWEWNAEGNCVYGFSSMTDFILQMYTSCGQKVIDIEDGTPIMRASDERFYTVTDKLLEVFGEKGVTHFCNNDRSSGNHYENIFASGRAFFIGAEIKGGDGGGRFADVTDDYGIVPMPKFDESQAEYISPVALWAYFLTVPVTHTDLDTTSKILDAMSYVSYRDIVPVYYDIVLQVKNIRDEETSDMLDIISSTRTYLTAYAFGWGQGLRDGINNMIRKGENNLSSLVAKNEEKVEKELADALIAYAENANN
;
A
#
# COMPACT_ATOMS: atom_id res chain seq x y z
N MET A 1 7.87 -28.08 -43.78
CA MET A 1 7.20 -28.76 -44.90
C MET A 1 5.70 -28.48 -44.76
N LYS A 2 5.14 -27.76 -45.76
CA LYS A 2 3.77 -27.76 -46.34
C LYS A 2 2.60 -27.69 -45.33
N ARG A 3 1.93 -26.52 -45.18
CA ARG A 3 0.80 -26.02 -46.00
C ARG A 3 -0.39 -27.00 -46.06
N PHE A 4 -1.54 -26.60 -45.55
CA PHE A 4 -2.80 -26.60 -46.31
C PHE A 4 -3.82 -25.62 -45.77
N LEU A 5 -4.25 -24.71 -46.65
CA LEU A 5 -5.44 -23.87 -46.70
C LEU A 5 -6.70 -24.69 -46.96
N ALA A 6 -7.84 -24.15 -46.52
CA ALA A 6 -9.11 -24.00 -47.28
C ALA A 6 -10.17 -23.51 -46.31
N ALA A 7 -10.74 -22.49 -46.48
CA ALA A 7 -11.77 -21.68 -47.14
C ALA A 7 -13.00 -22.47 -47.61
N MET A 8 -14.20 -22.00 -47.17
CA MET A 8 -15.52 -22.04 -47.87
C MET A 8 -16.62 -21.74 -46.84
N LEU A 9 -17.65 -21.05 -47.08
CA LEU A 9 -18.27 -20.18 -48.09
C LEU A 9 -19.64 -19.73 -47.49
N LEU A 10 -20.04 -18.53 -47.80
CA LEU A 10 -21.33 -17.90 -47.55
C LEU A 10 -22.54 -18.76 -47.99
N LEU A 11 -23.65 -18.60 -47.27
CA LEU A 11 -24.97 -18.62 -47.90
C LEU A 11 -25.97 -17.68 -47.20
N LEU A 12 -26.35 -16.64 -47.92
CA LEU A 12 -27.53 -15.78 -47.69
C LEU A 12 -28.82 -16.55 -47.97
N THR A 13 -29.81 -16.34 -47.14
CA THR A 13 -31.21 -16.30 -47.64
C THR A 13 -32.02 -15.29 -46.86
N ALA A 14 -32.52 -14.31 -47.58
CA ALA A 14 -33.53 -13.35 -47.16
C ALA A 14 -34.93 -13.96 -47.28
N ALA A 15 -35.77 -13.68 -46.31
CA ALA A 15 -37.24 -13.75 -46.51
C ALA A 15 -37.89 -12.61 -45.73
N GLN A 16 -38.46 -11.68 -46.46
CA GLN A 16 -39.37 -10.64 -45.95
C GLN A 16 -40.75 -11.26 -45.74
N VAL A 17 -41.42 -10.89 -44.66
CA VAL A 17 -42.86 -10.71 -44.63
C VAL A 17 -43.21 -9.57 -43.67
N THR A 18 -44.02 -8.66 -44.19
CA THR A 18 -44.64 -7.48 -43.62
C THR A 18 -45.77 -7.80 -42.63
N ALA A 19 -45.93 -7.04 -41.55
CA ALA A 19 -47.01 -6.08 -41.31
C ALA A 19 -47.43 -5.91 -39.84
N CYS A 20 -47.46 -4.64 -39.41
CA CYS A 20 -48.36 -3.96 -38.47
C CYS A 20 -48.47 -4.36 -37.01
N GLY A 21 -48.15 -3.39 -36.16
CA GLY A 21 -48.59 -3.31 -34.77
C GLY A 21 -47.71 -2.41 -33.90
N SER A 22 -48.03 -1.12 -33.83
CA SER A 22 -47.38 -0.11 -32.99
C SER A 22 -47.65 -0.31 -31.49
N ALA A 23 -46.62 -0.45 -30.71
CA ALA A 23 -46.55 -0.01 -29.30
C ALA A 23 -45.11 0.45 -28.98
N PRO A 24 -44.91 1.51 -28.23
CA PRO A 24 -43.56 2.06 -27.98
C PRO A 24 -42.82 1.21 -26.95
N THR A 25 -41.76 0.56 -27.36
CA THR A 25 -40.75 0.02 -26.47
C THR A 25 -39.83 1.15 -26.04
N THR A 26 -39.97 1.53 -24.79
CA THR A 26 -38.93 2.29 -24.10
C THR A 26 -37.70 1.39 -23.98
N GLU A 27 -36.61 1.78 -24.68
CA GLU A 27 -35.27 1.31 -24.38
C GLU A 27 -34.94 1.73 -22.96
N PRO A 28 -34.34 0.86 -22.11
CA PRO A 28 -33.80 1.32 -20.87
C PRO A 28 -32.55 2.17 -21.19
N SER A 29 -32.64 3.46 -20.94
CA SER A 29 -31.48 4.32 -20.83
C SER A 29 -30.60 3.77 -19.71
N ILE A 30 -29.39 3.35 -20.05
CA ILE A 30 -28.31 3.13 -19.10
C ILE A 30 -27.84 4.53 -18.68
N ASP A 31 -28.47 5.05 -17.65
CA ASP A 31 -28.04 6.22 -16.91
C ASP A 31 -28.22 5.84 -15.45
N ASP A 32 -27.20 5.21 -14.92
CA ASP A 32 -26.83 5.24 -13.51
C ASP A 32 -25.37 4.75 -13.39
N THR A 33 -24.46 5.59 -13.83
CA THR A 33 -23.11 5.58 -13.31
C THR A 33 -23.21 6.12 -11.89
N THR A 34 -23.29 5.21 -10.95
CA THR A 34 -23.01 5.55 -9.54
C THR A 34 -21.51 5.87 -9.50
N ALA A 35 -21.21 7.15 -9.70
CA ALA A 35 -19.89 7.68 -9.48
C ALA A 35 -19.51 7.38 -8.02
N LEU A 36 -18.43 6.62 -7.83
CA LEU A 36 -17.63 6.71 -6.63
C LEU A 36 -17.56 8.19 -6.25
N THR A 37 -17.97 8.52 -5.05
CA THR A 37 -17.81 9.86 -4.49
C THR A 37 -16.32 10.11 -4.30
N THR A 38 -15.61 10.38 -5.40
CA THR A 38 -14.51 11.32 -5.33
C THR A 38 -15.16 12.58 -4.77
N THR A 39 -14.76 12.96 -3.57
CA THR A 39 -15.03 14.30 -3.05
C THR A 39 -14.78 15.22 -4.23
N GLU A 40 -15.86 15.87 -4.76
CA GLU A 40 -15.71 16.83 -5.83
C GLU A 40 -14.61 17.77 -5.38
N ALA A 41 -13.50 17.78 -6.11
CA ALA A 41 -12.47 18.78 -5.94
C ALA A 41 -13.24 20.09 -5.95
N THR A 42 -13.24 20.79 -4.84
CA THR A 42 -13.82 22.13 -4.69
C THR A 42 -13.47 22.86 -5.96
N GLY A 43 -14.44 23.42 -6.66
CA GLY A 43 -14.31 23.92 -8.03
C GLY A 43 -13.31 25.06 -8.26
N GLU A 44 -12.20 25.03 -7.56
CA GLU A 44 -11.00 25.83 -7.74
C GLU A 44 -10.11 25.13 -8.75
N THR A 45 -9.88 25.82 -9.87
CA THR A 45 -8.88 25.39 -10.86
C THR A 45 -7.51 25.50 -10.21
N TYR A 46 -6.73 24.38 -10.20
CA TYR A 46 -5.35 24.40 -9.71
C TYR A 46 -4.53 25.50 -10.40
N ASP A 47 -3.84 26.30 -9.60
CA ASP A 47 -2.95 27.36 -10.11
C ASP A 47 -1.55 26.79 -10.38
N PHE A 48 -1.24 26.55 -11.64
CA PHE A 48 0.09 26.11 -12.05
C PHE A 48 1.18 27.20 -11.90
N GLY A 49 0.81 28.45 -11.68
CA GLY A 49 1.78 29.57 -11.65
C GLY A 49 2.40 29.87 -13.01
N ASN A 50 3.49 30.65 -13.00
CA ASN A 50 4.22 31.07 -14.19
C ASN A 50 5.72 30.75 -14.04
N ILE A 51 6.06 29.47 -14.07
CA ILE A 51 7.44 28.99 -14.09
C ILE A 51 7.82 28.65 -15.53
N ASP A 52 9.03 29.01 -15.94
CA ASP A 52 9.63 28.64 -17.23
C ASP A 52 11.04 28.10 -16.98
N MET A 53 11.21 26.79 -17.12
CA MET A 53 12.48 26.08 -16.93
C MET A 53 13.39 26.15 -18.18
N GLY A 54 12.97 26.84 -19.26
CA GLY A 54 13.82 27.05 -20.45
C GLY A 54 14.15 25.79 -21.23
N GLY A 55 13.45 24.70 -21.01
CA GLY A 55 13.72 23.39 -21.63
C GLY A 55 14.76 22.55 -20.88
N GLU A 56 15.05 22.89 -19.61
CA GLU A 56 15.95 22.10 -18.76
C GLU A 56 15.30 20.79 -18.32
N ASP A 57 16.14 19.84 -17.95
CA ASP A 57 15.69 18.54 -17.42
C ASP A 57 15.27 18.67 -15.95
N PHE A 58 14.12 18.10 -15.62
CA PHE A 58 13.65 17.89 -14.26
C PHE A 58 13.87 16.42 -13.90
N THR A 59 15.00 16.16 -13.24
CA THR A 59 15.47 14.79 -13.01
C THR A 59 15.01 14.25 -11.66
N ILE A 60 14.32 13.11 -11.68
CA ILE A 60 13.88 12.38 -10.49
C ILE A 60 14.64 11.05 -10.43
N LEU A 61 15.43 10.86 -9.38
CA LEU A 61 16.09 9.57 -9.11
C LEU A 61 15.08 8.57 -8.54
N ASN A 62 14.92 7.42 -9.19
CA ASN A 62 13.99 6.38 -8.76
C ASN A 62 14.64 4.99 -8.79
N ALA A 63 14.01 4.02 -8.12
CA ALA A 63 14.46 2.63 -8.17
C ALA A 63 14.07 1.97 -9.49
N LYS A 64 14.98 1.18 -10.05
CA LYS A 64 14.78 0.49 -11.33
C LYS A 64 13.70 -0.59 -11.28
N GLU A 65 13.53 -1.24 -10.16
CA GLU A 65 12.50 -2.25 -9.98
C GLU A 65 11.93 -2.17 -8.56
N ILE A 66 10.64 -1.98 -8.44
CA ILE A 66 9.94 -1.98 -7.16
C ILE A 66 8.96 -3.15 -7.15
N ARG A 67 9.46 -4.35 -6.88
CA ARG A 67 8.68 -5.51 -6.43
C ARG A 67 7.32 -5.69 -7.12
N GLU A 68 7.27 -5.47 -8.43
CA GLU A 68 6.02 -5.53 -9.23
C GLU A 68 4.98 -4.45 -8.87
N LEU A 69 5.36 -3.43 -8.11
CA LEU A 69 4.50 -2.32 -7.71
C LEU A 69 4.63 -1.17 -8.71
N TYR A 70 3.52 -0.48 -8.98
CA TYR A 70 3.54 0.62 -9.92
C TYR A 70 4.19 1.87 -9.32
N ASN A 71 5.37 2.22 -9.83
CA ASN A 71 6.13 3.40 -9.44
C ASN A 71 6.85 4.01 -10.65
N ILE A 72 6.18 4.04 -11.78
CA ILE A 72 6.71 4.63 -13.02
C ILE A 72 6.35 6.11 -13.02
N LEU A 73 7.36 6.96 -13.12
CA LEU A 73 7.18 8.41 -13.10
C LEU A 73 7.29 9.02 -14.48
N ASP A 74 7.97 8.35 -15.41
CA ASP A 74 8.12 8.78 -16.79
C ASP A 74 7.84 7.65 -17.78
N VAL A 75 7.14 8.00 -18.87
CA VAL A 75 6.82 7.12 -20.00
C VAL A 75 7.08 7.90 -21.29
N GLU A 76 8.07 7.45 -22.07
CA GLU A 76 8.52 8.15 -23.29
C GLU A 76 7.43 8.26 -24.38
N GLU A 77 6.61 7.20 -24.55
CA GLU A 77 5.53 7.16 -25.56
C GLU A 77 4.35 6.31 -25.07
N PRO A 78 3.13 6.55 -25.57
CA PRO A 78 1.97 5.74 -25.20
C PRO A 78 2.20 4.26 -25.50
N THR A 79 2.01 3.41 -24.49
CA THR A 79 2.21 1.95 -24.60
C THR A 79 0.92 1.20 -24.93
N GLY A 80 -0.24 1.85 -24.73
CA GLY A 80 -1.58 1.24 -24.75
C GLY A 80 -1.97 0.62 -23.39
N ASP A 81 -1.09 0.62 -22.41
CA ASP A 81 -1.46 0.40 -21.01
C ASP A 81 -2.12 1.67 -20.45
N LEU A 82 -3.20 1.51 -19.70
CA LEU A 82 -4.00 2.65 -19.22
C LEU A 82 -3.26 3.52 -18.22
N LEU A 83 -2.43 2.92 -17.35
CA LEU A 83 -1.66 3.67 -16.37
C LEU A 83 -0.47 4.38 -17.02
N ASP A 84 0.26 3.67 -17.87
CA ASP A 84 1.38 4.27 -18.63
C ASP A 84 0.90 5.45 -19.46
N ASP A 85 -0.22 5.28 -20.18
CA ASP A 85 -0.81 6.34 -21.01
C ASP A 85 -1.29 7.54 -20.16
N ALA A 86 -1.73 7.31 -18.93
CA ALA A 86 -2.11 8.37 -18.00
C ALA A 86 -0.88 9.12 -17.45
N VAL A 87 0.22 8.40 -17.15
CA VAL A 87 1.51 9.00 -16.76
C VAL A 87 2.08 9.83 -17.90
N TRP A 88 2.09 9.30 -19.12
CA TRP A 88 2.53 10.03 -20.31
C TRP A 88 1.75 11.34 -20.52
N LYS A 89 0.42 11.31 -20.37
CA LYS A 89 -0.43 12.52 -20.48
C LYS A 89 -0.12 13.54 -19.39
N ARG A 90 0.09 13.08 -18.13
CA ARG A 90 0.50 13.96 -17.04
C ARG A 90 1.81 14.65 -17.36
N ASN A 91 2.83 13.91 -17.79
CA ASN A 91 4.15 14.44 -18.06
C ASN A 91 4.09 15.47 -19.18
N ASN A 92 3.46 15.18 -20.32
CA ASN A 92 3.29 16.14 -21.40
C ASN A 92 2.62 17.45 -20.94
N LEU A 93 1.59 17.37 -20.08
CA LEU A 93 0.94 18.55 -19.53
C LEU A 93 1.91 19.41 -18.69
N ILE A 94 2.71 18.77 -17.83
CA ILE A 94 3.67 19.44 -16.95
C ILE A 94 4.82 20.04 -17.78
N GLU A 95 5.36 19.29 -18.73
CA GLU A 95 6.44 19.72 -19.64
C GLU A 95 6.03 20.93 -20.48
N GLU A 96 4.82 20.90 -21.06
CA GLU A 96 4.28 22.05 -21.80
C GLU A 96 4.07 23.26 -20.87
N LYS A 97 3.58 23.02 -19.63
CA LYS A 97 3.22 24.07 -18.71
C LYS A 97 4.43 24.82 -18.15
N TYR A 98 5.49 24.09 -17.85
CA TYR A 98 6.70 24.64 -17.22
C TYR A 98 7.90 24.73 -18.15
N HIS A 99 7.76 24.34 -19.42
CA HIS A 99 8.82 24.32 -20.43
C HIS A 99 10.08 23.59 -19.91
N LEU A 100 9.90 22.33 -19.54
CA LEU A 100 10.93 21.42 -19.02
C LEU A 100 10.83 20.04 -19.67
N ASN A 101 11.81 19.16 -19.41
CA ASN A 101 11.73 17.74 -19.75
C ASN A 101 11.73 16.94 -18.43
N ILE A 102 10.74 16.08 -18.21
CA ILE A 102 10.76 15.15 -17.07
C ILE A 102 11.68 13.99 -17.42
N VAL A 103 12.63 13.70 -16.53
CA VAL A 103 13.58 12.60 -16.67
C VAL A 103 13.55 11.74 -15.43
N GLU A 104 13.15 10.48 -15.57
CA GLU A 104 13.25 9.48 -14.51
C GLU A 104 14.56 8.70 -14.64
N GLU A 105 15.48 8.89 -13.70
CA GLU A 105 16.70 8.10 -13.64
C GLU A 105 16.45 6.82 -12.83
N HIS A 106 16.37 5.69 -13.51
CA HIS A 106 16.21 4.37 -12.87
C HIS A 106 17.56 3.84 -12.38
N ASN A 107 17.64 3.51 -11.09
CA ASN A 107 18.86 3.05 -10.46
C ASN A 107 18.61 1.81 -9.56
N ASP A 108 19.54 0.83 -9.61
CA ASP A 108 19.45 -0.38 -8.79
C ASP A 108 19.67 -0.09 -7.29
N SER A 109 20.34 1.02 -6.95
CA SER A 109 20.66 1.44 -5.59
C SER A 109 20.49 2.97 -5.43
N PRO A 110 19.25 3.50 -5.56
CA PRO A 110 19.03 4.94 -5.53
C PRO A 110 19.51 5.60 -4.24
N ASN A 111 19.42 4.90 -3.11
CA ASN A 111 19.86 5.41 -1.82
C ASN A 111 21.37 5.66 -1.77
N ASP A 112 22.20 4.74 -2.29
CA ASP A 112 23.65 4.91 -2.35
C ASP A 112 24.06 5.94 -3.40
N THR A 113 23.36 5.96 -4.54
CA THR A 113 23.59 6.92 -5.62
C THR A 113 23.35 8.35 -5.13
N LEU A 114 22.19 8.60 -4.50
CA LEU A 114 21.88 9.89 -3.92
C LEU A 114 22.91 10.31 -2.86
N LYS A 115 23.22 9.43 -1.92
CA LYS A 115 24.21 9.69 -0.88
C LYS A 115 25.55 10.12 -1.46
N ASN A 116 26.02 9.46 -2.51
CA ASN A 116 27.29 9.78 -3.14
C ASN A 116 27.25 11.16 -3.83
N ALA A 117 26.16 11.48 -4.55
CA ALA A 117 25.97 12.79 -5.18
C ALA A 117 25.97 13.93 -4.14
N VAL A 118 25.19 13.77 -3.06
CA VAL A 118 25.13 14.78 -1.99
C VAL A 118 26.48 14.97 -1.31
N LEU A 119 27.20 13.89 -0.99
CA LEU A 119 28.54 13.97 -0.38
C LEU A 119 29.57 14.60 -1.32
N ALA A 120 29.41 14.49 -2.63
CA ALA A 120 30.24 15.14 -3.63
C ALA A 120 29.86 16.62 -3.84
N GLY A 121 28.74 17.09 -3.28
CA GLY A 121 28.21 18.44 -3.49
C GLY A 121 27.64 18.63 -4.89
N GLU A 122 27.18 17.57 -5.55
CA GLU A 122 26.64 17.60 -6.91
C GLU A 122 25.12 17.81 -6.88
N ASP A 123 24.62 18.78 -7.64
CA ASP A 123 23.19 19.04 -7.88
C ASP A 123 22.75 18.31 -9.15
N LEU A 124 22.48 17.00 -9.02
CA LEU A 124 22.11 16.14 -10.13
C LEU A 124 20.61 15.84 -10.19
N TYR A 125 19.91 15.95 -9.07
CA TYR A 125 18.53 15.50 -8.92
C TYR A 125 17.67 16.59 -8.30
N ASN A 126 16.55 16.92 -8.98
CA ASN A 126 15.53 17.81 -8.42
C ASN A 126 14.77 17.11 -7.28
N ALA A 127 14.52 15.81 -7.42
CA ALA A 127 13.87 15.00 -6.40
C ALA A 127 14.35 13.55 -6.46
N SER A 128 14.01 12.76 -5.42
CA SER A 128 14.33 11.33 -5.41
C SER A 128 13.29 10.52 -4.65
N TYR A 129 13.12 9.25 -5.04
CA TYR A 129 12.36 8.26 -4.31
C TYR A 129 13.30 7.32 -3.57
N ILE A 130 13.26 7.39 -2.25
CA ILE A 130 14.19 6.68 -1.37
C ILE A 130 13.47 5.59 -0.58
N LEU A 131 14.06 4.37 -0.57
CA LEU A 131 13.52 3.22 0.13
C LEU A 131 13.58 3.40 1.65
N THR A 132 12.50 3.04 2.32
CA THR A 132 12.29 3.16 3.77
C THR A 132 13.47 2.66 4.62
N ASN A 133 14.09 1.53 4.25
CA ASN A 133 15.08 0.86 5.10
C ASN A 133 16.39 1.64 5.35
N THR A 134 16.69 2.64 4.53
CA THR A 134 17.88 3.50 4.66
C THR A 134 17.54 4.98 4.77
N LEU A 135 16.29 5.34 4.52
CA LEU A 135 15.80 6.72 4.54
C LEU A 135 16.18 7.44 5.83
N GLY A 136 15.87 6.84 6.99
CA GLY A 136 16.17 7.45 8.28
C GLY A 136 17.65 7.77 8.48
N SER A 137 18.56 6.90 8.04
CA SER A 137 20.00 7.15 8.17
C SER A 137 20.47 8.32 7.29
N LEU A 138 19.85 8.53 6.14
CA LEU A 138 20.14 9.66 5.26
C LEU A 138 19.57 10.96 5.85
N ILE A 139 18.36 10.92 6.42
CA ILE A 139 17.77 12.06 7.13
C ILE A 139 18.66 12.49 8.29
N LEU A 140 19.04 11.55 9.17
CA LEU A 140 19.90 11.84 10.32
C LEU A 140 21.31 12.34 9.94
N SER A 141 21.70 12.16 8.68
CA SER A 141 22.95 12.69 8.12
C SER A 141 22.78 14.02 7.37
N GLY A 142 21.59 14.66 7.41
CA GLY A 142 21.32 15.96 6.79
C GLY A 142 21.35 15.93 5.25
N MET A 143 20.88 14.84 4.63
CA MET A 143 20.96 14.69 3.17
C MET A 143 19.80 15.34 2.41
N PHE A 144 18.74 15.80 3.10
CA PHE A 144 17.52 16.30 2.48
C PHE A 144 17.14 17.69 2.99
N HIS A 145 16.46 18.44 2.14
CA HIS A 145 15.74 19.66 2.54
C HIS A 145 14.58 19.32 3.47
N ASP A 146 14.26 20.20 4.40
CA ASP A 146 12.92 20.23 5.00
C ASP A 146 11.92 20.65 3.93
N LEU A 147 10.99 19.76 3.58
CA LEU A 147 10.01 20.03 2.52
C LEU A 147 9.06 21.18 2.88
N LYS A 148 8.92 21.50 4.17
CA LYS A 148 8.13 22.66 4.61
C LYS A 148 8.72 24.00 4.18
N ASP A 149 10.00 24.04 3.84
CA ASP A 149 10.67 25.24 3.35
C ASP A 149 10.34 25.53 1.88
N GLY A 150 9.75 24.57 1.14
CA GLY A 150 9.34 24.76 -0.24
C GLY A 150 7.99 25.47 -0.37
N GLU A 151 7.99 26.73 -0.78
CA GLU A 151 6.78 27.58 -0.87
C GLU A 151 5.74 27.06 -1.89
N GLY A 152 6.14 26.16 -2.81
CA GLY A 152 5.27 25.59 -3.84
C GLY A 152 4.39 24.44 -3.36
N PHE A 153 4.71 23.78 -2.26
CA PHE A 153 3.93 22.66 -1.72
C PHE A 153 2.61 23.14 -1.08
N GLN A 154 1.53 22.45 -1.39
CA GLN A 154 0.20 22.67 -0.81
C GLN A 154 -0.19 21.44 0.03
N PHE A 155 0.51 21.22 1.15
CA PHE A 155 0.39 20.03 1.97
C PHE A 155 -0.99 19.79 2.62
N ASP A 156 -1.86 20.76 2.62
CA ASP A 156 -3.26 20.66 3.06
C ASP A 156 -4.19 20.02 2.01
N GLN A 157 -3.67 19.77 0.81
CA GLN A 157 -4.44 19.29 -0.32
C GLN A 157 -4.48 17.75 -0.41
N PRO A 158 -5.52 17.16 -1.02
CA PRO A 158 -5.76 15.72 -1.01
C PRO A 158 -4.79 14.90 -1.90
N TRP A 159 -3.96 15.53 -2.70
CA TRP A 159 -2.94 14.82 -3.49
C TRP A 159 -1.67 14.48 -2.69
N TRP A 160 -1.56 14.96 -1.45
CA TRP A 160 -0.54 14.57 -0.49
C TRP A 160 -1.08 13.55 0.50
N ASP A 161 -0.26 12.57 0.89
CA ASP A 161 -0.68 11.54 1.82
C ASP A 161 -0.50 12.01 3.28
N HIS A 162 -1.58 12.54 3.86
CA HIS A 162 -1.58 13.06 5.23
C HIS A 162 -1.22 12.01 6.27
N ALA A 163 -1.51 10.71 6.02
CA ALA A 163 -1.14 9.65 6.95
C ALA A 163 0.39 9.46 7.06
N VAL A 164 1.15 9.82 6.02
CA VAL A 164 2.62 9.90 6.09
C VAL A 164 3.05 11.11 6.90
N MET A 165 2.46 12.27 6.62
CA MET A 165 2.85 13.54 7.26
C MET A 165 2.73 13.47 8.77
N ASP A 166 1.62 12.94 9.30
CA ASP A 166 1.36 12.82 10.74
C ASP A 166 2.43 12.00 11.46
N GLY A 167 3.04 11.03 10.76
CA GLY A 167 4.09 10.19 11.33
C GLY A 167 5.52 10.55 10.90
N ALA A 168 5.71 11.47 9.95
CA ALA A 168 7.00 11.84 9.40
C ALA A 168 7.56 13.16 9.96
N ALA A 169 6.70 14.01 10.48
CA ALA A 169 7.08 15.29 11.10
C ALA A 169 7.66 15.04 12.50
N ILE A 170 8.97 15.27 12.67
CA ILE A 170 9.72 14.98 13.90
C ILE A 170 10.44 16.22 14.41
N GLY A 171 10.65 16.27 15.74
CA GLY A 171 11.30 17.36 16.46
C GLY A 171 10.34 18.51 16.77
N ASP A 172 10.85 19.51 17.51
CA ASP A 172 10.07 20.70 17.94
C ASP A 172 9.56 21.51 16.75
N GLU A 173 10.33 21.59 15.66
CA GLU A 173 9.96 22.27 14.40
C GLU A 173 9.08 21.38 13.52
N GLN A 174 8.88 20.11 13.88
CA GLN A 174 8.13 19.12 13.11
C GLN A 174 8.62 19.02 11.65
N SER A 175 9.94 18.98 11.46
CA SER A 175 10.58 18.96 10.15
C SER A 175 10.12 17.75 9.32
N LEU A 176 9.88 17.97 8.02
CA LEU A 176 9.34 16.98 7.08
C LEU A 176 10.35 16.73 5.95
N TYR A 177 11.19 15.71 6.08
CA TYR A 177 12.23 15.39 5.10
C TYR A 177 11.79 14.40 4.01
N PHE A 178 10.61 13.82 4.14
CA PHE A 178 10.05 12.89 3.18
C PHE A 178 8.53 12.90 3.21
N ILE A 179 7.92 12.55 2.08
CA ILE A 179 6.47 12.50 1.94
C ILE A 179 6.06 11.46 0.90
N SER A 180 4.79 11.11 0.88
CA SER A 180 4.15 10.36 -0.21
C SER A 180 3.09 11.21 -0.90
N SER A 181 2.96 11.02 -2.20
CA SER A 181 1.94 11.67 -3.02
C SER A 181 1.33 10.69 -4.02
N ASN A 182 0.28 11.12 -4.69
CA ASN A 182 -0.39 10.32 -5.72
C ASN A 182 0.45 10.14 -7.00
N MET A 183 1.66 10.70 -7.08
CA MET A 183 2.60 10.36 -8.16
C MET A 183 3.06 8.91 -8.12
N CYS A 184 3.11 8.32 -6.92
CA CYS A 184 3.45 6.93 -6.70
C CYS A 184 2.22 6.17 -6.19
N LEU A 185 1.81 5.12 -6.91
CA LEU A 185 0.64 4.30 -6.53
C LEU A 185 0.97 3.23 -5.48
N TYR A 186 2.23 3.08 -5.11
CA TYR A 186 2.64 2.12 -4.09
C TYR A 186 1.81 2.18 -2.79
N PRO A 187 1.47 3.36 -2.25
CA PRO A 187 0.66 3.42 -1.04
C PRO A 187 -0.70 2.74 -1.15
N PHE A 188 -1.31 2.75 -2.34
CA PHE A 188 -2.55 2.02 -2.60
C PHE A 188 -2.29 0.52 -2.72
N GLU A 189 -1.34 0.13 -3.57
CA GLU A 189 -1.01 -1.25 -3.88
C GLU A 189 -0.45 -2.00 -2.67
N GLY A 190 0.39 -1.35 -1.89
CA GLY A 190 1.05 -1.89 -0.70
C GLY A 190 0.23 -1.80 0.59
N THR A 191 -1.03 -1.36 0.54
CA THR A 191 -1.89 -1.35 1.73
C THR A 191 -2.30 -2.76 2.11
N TRP A 192 -2.11 -3.13 3.37
CA TRP A 192 -2.49 -4.43 3.91
C TRP A 192 -3.98 -4.54 4.12
N CYS A 193 -4.51 -5.70 3.73
CA CYS A 193 -5.91 -6.07 3.86
C CYS A 193 -6.02 -7.59 4.11
N MET A 194 -7.22 -8.09 4.18
CA MET A 194 -7.48 -9.52 4.25
C MET A 194 -8.33 -9.96 3.06
N TYR A 195 -7.92 -11.06 2.42
CA TYR A 195 -8.74 -11.76 1.46
C TYR A 195 -9.38 -12.97 2.13
N PHE A 196 -10.59 -13.32 1.71
CA PHE A 196 -11.29 -14.48 2.24
C PHE A 196 -11.90 -15.32 1.10
N ASN A 197 -11.95 -16.63 1.30
CA ASN A 197 -12.48 -17.59 0.35
C ASN A 197 -14.02 -17.66 0.49
N LYS A 198 -14.76 -17.20 -0.55
CA LYS A 198 -16.23 -17.18 -0.54
C LYS A 198 -16.84 -18.59 -0.59
N ARG A 199 -16.17 -19.55 -1.24
CA ARG A 199 -16.63 -20.95 -1.23
C ARG A 199 -16.61 -21.52 0.19
N MET A 200 -15.57 -21.22 0.98
CA MET A 200 -15.53 -21.66 2.38
C MET A 200 -16.64 -21.04 3.22
N CYS A 201 -17.01 -19.77 2.98
CA CYS A 201 -18.20 -19.19 3.63
C CYS A 201 -19.44 -20.04 3.35
N GLN A 202 -19.67 -20.45 2.08
CA GLN A 202 -20.82 -21.27 1.69
C GLN A 202 -20.76 -22.66 2.31
N ASP A 203 -19.62 -23.35 2.25
CA ASP A 203 -19.42 -24.70 2.79
C ASP A 203 -19.64 -24.77 4.30
N LEU A 204 -19.23 -23.72 5.02
CA LEU A 204 -19.36 -23.58 6.47
C LEU A 204 -20.69 -22.94 6.91
N GLN A 205 -21.52 -22.48 5.95
CA GLN A 205 -22.77 -21.76 6.20
C GLN A 205 -22.56 -20.49 7.03
N LEU A 206 -21.46 -19.77 6.76
CA LEU A 206 -21.11 -18.49 7.33
C LEU A 206 -21.47 -17.36 6.35
N ASP A 207 -21.91 -16.25 6.89
CA ASP A 207 -22.09 -15.03 6.10
C ASP A 207 -20.70 -14.50 5.66
N THR A 208 -20.66 -13.77 4.54
CA THR A 208 -19.44 -13.03 4.17
C THR A 208 -19.18 -11.91 5.20
N PRO A 209 -17.92 -11.55 5.45
CA PRO A 209 -17.62 -10.52 6.48
C PRO A 209 -18.04 -9.10 6.09
N TYR A 210 -18.50 -8.85 4.86
CA TYR A 210 -18.81 -7.52 4.36
C TYR A 210 -19.77 -6.71 5.24
N GLN A 211 -20.90 -7.32 5.62
CA GLN A 211 -21.87 -6.62 6.47
C GLN A 211 -21.32 -6.35 7.89
N MET A 212 -20.49 -7.24 8.41
CA MET A 212 -19.82 -7.00 9.69
C MET A 212 -18.85 -5.81 9.61
N VAL A 213 -18.16 -5.64 8.48
CA VAL A 213 -17.30 -4.47 8.24
C VAL A 213 -18.14 -3.20 8.24
N LYS A 214 -19.23 -3.16 7.44
CA LYS A 214 -20.13 -1.99 7.37
C LYS A 214 -20.75 -1.63 8.72
N ASP A 215 -21.04 -2.62 9.56
CA ASP A 215 -21.58 -2.43 10.91
C ASP A 215 -20.51 -2.09 11.97
N GLY A 216 -19.22 -2.04 11.59
CA GLY A 216 -18.11 -1.83 12.52
C GLY A 216 -17.84 -3.00 13.47
N LYS A 217 -18.31 -4.21 13.14
CA LYS A 217 -18.23 -5.42 13.96
C LYS A 217 -17.18 -6.43 13.51
N TRP A 218 -16.44 -6.13 12.44
CA TRP A 218 -15.33 -6.96 11.99
C TRP A 218 -14.13 -6.75 12.90
N THR A 219 -13.95 -7.69 13.86
CA THR A 219 -12.99 -7.62 14.96
C THR A 219 -12.13 -8.87 15.02
N LEU A 220 -11.07 -8.87 15.86
CA LEU A 220 -10.23 -10.03 16.12
C LEU A 220 -11.04 -11.22 16.62
N ASP A 221 -12.07 -11.01 17.45
CA ASP A 221 -12.95 -12.09 17.92
C ASP A 221 -13.70 -12.75 16.75
N ARG A 222 -14.20 -11.96 15.82
CA ARG A 222 -14.90 -12.47 14.63
C ARG A 222 -13.94 -13.21 13.69
N LEU A 223 -12.76 -12.66 13.48
CA LEU A 223 -11.72 -13.37 12.72
C LEU A 223 -11.41 -14.73 13.37
N HIS A 224 -11.23 -14.76 14.69
CA HIS A 224 -10.93 -16.00 15.43
C HIS A 224 -12.05 -17.04 15.29
N GLU A 225 -13.31 -16.63 15.41
CA GLU A 225 -14.47 -17.51 15.17
C GLU A 225 -14.43 -18.16 13.78
N TYR A 226 -14.19 -17.35 12.74
CA TYR A 226 -14.16 -17.84 11.35
C TYR A 226 -12.96 -18.74 11.08
N THR A 227 -11.78 -18.37 11.55
CA THR A 227 -10.55 -19.13 11.32
C THR A 227 -10.57 -20.46 12.06
N SER A 228 -11.13 -20.50 13.28
CA SER A 228 -11.19 -21.71 14.10
C SER A 228 -12.10 -22.78 13.48
N VAL A 229 -13.26 -22.41 12.90
CA VAL A 229 -14.17 -23.39 12.29
C VAL A 229 -13.67 -23.89 10.93
N ALA A 230 -12.82 -23.12 10.24
CA ALA A 230 -12.25 -23.51 8.95
C ALA A 230 -11.00 -24.38 9.12
N ALA A 231 -10.32 -24.28 10.25
CA ALA A 231 -9.11 -25.07 10.52
C ALA A 231 -9.43 -26.57 10.48
N ASN A 232 -8.60 -27.32 9.76
CA ASN A 232 -8.75 -28.77 9.60
C ASN A 232 -10.10 -29.20 9.01
N LEU A 233 -10.71 -28.42 8.14
CA LEU A 233 -12.02 -28.66 7.53
C LEU A 233 -12.10 -30.04 6.83
N ASN A 234 -10.99 -30.54 6.30
CA ASN A 234 -10.89 -31.82 5.63
C ASN A 234 -10.36 -32.98 6.51
N GLY A 235 -10.11 -32.71 7.82
CA GLY A 235 -9.62 -33.72 8.77
C GLY A 235 -8.12 -34.03 8.66
N ASP A 236 -7.36 -33.37 7.82
CA ASP A 236 -5.91 -33.51 7.75
C ASP A 236 -5.25 -32.68 8.84
N THR A 237 -4.31 -33.26 9.57
CA THR A 237 -3.58 -32.61 10.69
C THR A 237 -2.09 -32.45 10.40
N ASP A 238 -1.67 -32.60 9.15
CA ASP A 238 -0.30 -32.25 8.71
C ASP A 238 -0.19 -30.74 8.57
N TRP A 239 0.16 -30.08 9.69
CA TRP A 239 0.27 -28.62 9.77
C TRP A 239 1.57 -28.06 9.18
N GLU A 240 2.45 -28.91 8.66
CA GLU A 240 3.61 -28.44 7.91
C GLU A 240 3.24 -28.20 6.46
N TRP A 241 3.63 -27.02 5.96
CA TRP A 241 3.42 -26.75 4.55
C TRP A 241 4.26 -27.64 3.66
N ASN A 242 3.63 -28.25 2.70
CA ASN A 242 4.32 -28.84 1.55
C ASN A 242 3.42 -28.69 0.31
N ALA A 243 4.02 -28.76 -0.90
CA ALA A 243 3.29 -28.56 -2.16
C ALA A 243 2.16 -29.59 -2.36
N GLU A 244 2.30 -30.77 -1.79
CA GLU A 244 1.35 -31.88 -1.87
C GLU A 244 0.46 -32.01 -0.63
N GLY A 245 0.60 -31.10 0.33
CA GLY A 245 -0.19 -31.09 1.57
C GLY A 245 -1.66 -30.82 1.32
N ASN A 246 -2.50 -31.36 2.19
CA ASN A 246 -3.96 -31.19 2.12
C ASN A 246 -4.51 -30.42 3.32
N CYS A 247 -3.71 -30.10 4.29
CA CYS A 247 -4.15 -29.39 5.51
C CYS A 247 -4.83 -28.08 5.14
N VAL A 248 -5.97 -27.78 5.75
CA VAL A 248 -6.73 -26.54 5.60
C VAL A 248 -6.51 -25.66 6.82
N TYR A 249 -6.12 -24.41 6.58
CA TYR A 249 -5.86 -23.41 7.61
C TYR A 249 -7.02 -22.41 7.70
N GLY A 250 -7.26 -21.91 8.89
CA GLY A 250 -8.15 -20.77 9.07
C GLY A 250 -7.55 -19.47 8.53
N PHE A 251 -6.23 -19.32 8.72
CA PHE A 251 -5.49 -18.13 8.28
C PHE A 251 -4.10 -18.49 7.78
N SER A 252 -3.63 -17.79 6.75
CA SER A 252 -2.26 -17.89 6.24
C SER A 252 -1.70 -16.51 5.91
N SER A 253 -0.43 -16.24 6.22
CA SER A 253 0.26 -15.00 5.83
C SER A 253 1.77 -15.11 5.98
N MET A 254 2.48 -14.03 5.67
CA MET A 254 3.90 -13.86 6.01
C MET A 254 4.06 -13.26 7.42
N THR A 255 5.25 -13.41 7.99
CA THR A 255 5.54 -12.95 9.36
C THR A 255 5.40 -11.43 9.53
N ASP A 256 5.67 -10.64 8.48
CA ASP A 256 5.54 -9.17 8.53
C ASP A 256 4.10 -8.70 8.77
N PHE A 257 3.11 -9.53 8.46
CA PHE A 257 1.71 -9.27 8.77
C PHE A 257 1.43 -9.06 10.26
N ILE A 258 2.24 -9.65 11.14
CA ILE A 258 2.04 -9.55 12.59
C ILE A 258 2.09 -8.10 13.08
N LEU A 259 3.11 -7.34 12.66
CA LEU A 259 3.22 -5.92 13.05
C LEU A 259 2.10 -5.07 12.44
N GLN A 260 1.62 -5.45 11.27
CA GLN A 260 0.46 -4.80 10.66
C GLN A 260 -0.81 -5.04 11.49
N MET A 261 -0.94 -6.23 12.09
CA MET A 261 -2.05 -6.54 13.01
C MET A 261 -2.00 -5.72 14.30
N TYR A 262 -0.81 -5.48 14.87
CA TYR A 262 -0.71 -4.53 16.00
C TYR A 262 -1.20 -3.14 15.56
N THR A 263 -0.79 -2.68 14.40
CA THR A 263 -1.18 -1.37 13.87
C THR A 263 -2.68 -1.29 13.61
N SER A 264 -3.30 -2.33 13.03
CA SER A 264 -4.75 -2.36 12.81
C SER A 264 -5.55 -2.32 14.12
N CYS A 265 -4.95 -2.78 15.23
CA CYS A 265 -5.48 -2.69 16.59
C CYS A 265 -5.15 -1.36 17.29
N GLY A 266 -4.63 -0.36 16.57
CA GLY A 266 -4.26 0.95 17.10
C GLY A 266 -2.98 0.93 17.95
N GLN A 267 -2.08 -0.05 17.74
CA GLN A 267 -0.82 -0.15 18.47
C GLN A 267 0.37 -0.20 17.54
N LYS A 268 1.39 0.60 17.84
CA LYS A 268 2.68 0.60 17.15
C LYS A 268 3.78 0.31 18.18
N VAL A 269 4.84 -0.35 17.78
CA VAL A 269 6.01 -0.58 18.68
C VAL A 269 6.63 0.75 19.10
N ILE A 270 6.75 1.66 18.13
CA ILE A 270 7.15 3.06 18.32
C ILE A 270 6.13 3.91 17.57
N ASP A 271 5.58 4.89 18.23
CA ASP A 271 4.67 5.88 17.64
C ASP A 271 5.30 7.27 17.70
N ILE A 272 4.80 8.19 16.88
CA ILE A 272 5.23 9.59 16.87
C ILE A 272 4.03 10.43 17.29
N GLU A 273 4.18 11.17 18.39
CA GLU A 273 3.16 12.05 18.95
C GLU A 273 3.70 13.47 19.05
N ASP A 274 3.07 14.40 18.40
CA ASP A 274 3.49 15.82 18.38
C ASP A 274 5.01 15.99 18.07
N GLY A 275 5.51 15.26 17.09
CA GLY A 275 6.92 15.28 16.70
C GLY A 275 7.86 14.47 17.59
N THR A 276 7.36 13.82 18.63
CA THR A 276 8.18 13.04 19.57
C THR A 276 7.99 11.54 19.33
N PRO A 277 9.05 10.79 18.97
CA PRO A 277 8.98 9.34 18.87
C PRO A 277 8.98 8.70 20.26
N ILE A 278 8.01 7.81 20.52
CA ILE A 278 7.77 7.17 21.82
C ILE A 278 7.68 5.67 21.66
N MET A 279 8.39 4.91 22.49
CA MET A 279 8.24 3.46 22.55
C MET A 279 6.93 3.08 23.27
N ARG A 280 5.99 2.46 22.55
CA ARG A 280 4.68 2.02 23.05
C ARG A 280 4.61 0.55 23.42
N ALA A 281 5.63 -0.23 23.09
CA ALA A 281 5.67 -1.67 23.38
C ALA A 281 5.66 -2.02 24.88
N SER A 282 5.95 -1.05 25.77
CA SER A 282 5.85 -1.17 27.22
C SER A 282 4.47 -0.81 27.80
N ASP A 283 3.55 -0.28 26.99
CA ASP A 283 2.23 0.17 27.44
C ASP A 283 1.30 -1.01 27.75
N GLU A 284 0.44 -0.87 28.75
CA GLU A 284 -0.54 -1.90 29.15
C GLU A 284 -1.43 -2.34 27.96
N ARG A 285 -1.82 -1.38 27.12
CA ARG A 285 -2.63 -1.67 25.93
C ARG A 285 -1.89 -2.55 24.93
N PHE A 286 -0.57 -2.34 24.74
CA PHE A 286 0.24 -3.16 23.87
C PHE A 286 0.31 -4.63 24.35
N TYR A 287 0.44 -4.85 25.66
CA TYR A 287 0.36 -6.20 26.26
C TYR A 287 -1.01 -6.84 26.02
N THR A 288 -2.10 -6.07 26.22
CA THR A 288 -3.46 -6.55 25.99
C THR A 288 -3.67 -7.00 24.54
N VAL A 289 -3.18 -6.20 23.57
CA VAL A 289 -3.23 -6.56 22.15
C VAL A 289 -2.37 -7.79 21.87
N THR A 290 -1.19 -7.89 22.48
CA THR A 290 -0.31 -9.07 22.35
C THR A 290 -1.00 -10.36 22.79
N ASP A 291 -1.65 -10.35 23.95
CA ASP A 291 -2.38 -11.51 24.46
C ASP A 291 -3.50 -11.92 23.49
N LYS A 292 -4.23 -10.95 22.94
CA LYS A 292 -5.27 -11.19 21.95
C LYS A 292 -4.75 -11.74 20.63
N LEU A 293 -3.63 -11.20 20.12
CA LEU A 293 -3.00 -11.71 18.90
C LEU A 293 -2.46 -13.13 19.09
N LEU A 294 -1.95 -13.47 20.28
CA LEU A 294 -1.55 -14.83 20.60
C LEU A 294 -2.74 -15.79 20.67
N GLU A 295 -3.90 -15.34 21.18
CA GLU A 295 -5.13 -16.13 21.16
C GLU A 295 -5.57 -16.42 19.71
N VAL A 296 -5.57 -15.41 18.84
CA VAL A 296 -6.07 -15.53 17.46
C VAL A 296 -5.09 -16.28 16.55
N PHE A 297 -3.81 -16.01 16.67
CA PHE A 297 -2.79 -16.47 15.71
C PHE A 297 -1.77 -17.47 16.28
N GLY A 298 -1.75 -17.68 17.59
CA GLY A 298 -0.75 -18.55 18.23
C GLY A 298 -1.04 -20.05 18.11
N GLU A 299 -2.23 -20.44 17.68
CA GLU A 299 -2.64 -21.84 17.59
C GLU A 299 -2.15 -22.48 16.29
N LYS A 300 -1.33 -23.52 16.41
CA LYS A 300 -0.90 -24.34 15.29
C LYS A 300 -2.11 -25.03 14.67
N GLY A 301 -2.17 -25.02 13.34
CA GLY A 301 -3.28 -25.61 12.61
C GLY A 301 -4.44 -24.67 12.33
N VAL A 302 -4.60 -23.62 13.10
CA VAL A 302 -5.50 -22.52 12.75
C VAL A 302 -4.77 -21.53 11.86
N THR A 303 -3.53 -21.17 12.24
CA THR A 303 -2.73 -20.15 11.57
C THR A 303 -1.43 -20.71 11.00
N HIS A 304 -1.12 -20.32 9.78
CA HIS A 304 0.16 -20.56 9.13
C HIS A 304 0.87 -19.24 8.83
N PHE A 305 2.04 -19.04 9.45
CA PHE A 305 2.96 -17.95 9.08
C PHE A 305 4.19 -18.51 8.37
N CYS A 306 4.40 -18.13 7.12
CA CYS A 306 5.67 -18.39 6.46
C CYS A 306 6.75 -17.44 6.98
N ASN A 307 8.00 -17.86 6.89
CA ASN A 307 9.12 -16.94 7.12
C ASN A 307 9.20 -15.96 5.95
N ASN A 308 9.76 -14.76 6.20
CA ASN A 308 10.06 -13.77 5.17
C ASN A 308 11.20 -14.23 4.22
N ASP A 309 11.68 -15.42 4.39
CA ASP A 309 12.66 -16.03 3.51
C ASP A 309 12.03 -16.39 2.16
N ARG A 310 12.24 -15.48 1.21
CA ARG A 310 11.76 -15.64 -0.17
C ARG A 310 12.38 -16.85 -0.87
N SER A 311 13.48 -17.41 -0.35
CA SER A 311 14.09 -18.61 -0.88
C SER A 311 13.20 -19.84 -0.70
N SER A 312 12.28 -19.82 0.24
CA SER A 312 11.28 -20.87 0.50
C SER A 312 9.99 -20.74 -0.32
N GLY A 313 9.85 -19.67 -1.12
CA GLY A 313 8.67 -19.38 -1.94
C GLY A 313 7.51 -18.74 -1.14
N ASN A 314 6.54 -18.18 -1.84
CA ASN A 314 5.36 -17.54 -1.26
C ASN A 314 4.32 -18.60 -0.84
N HIS A 315 4.67 -19.44 0.11
CA HIS A 315 3.86 -20.60 0.49
C HIS A 315 2.46 -20.22 0.99
N TYR A 316 2.34 -19.09 1.68
CA TYR A 316 1.04 -18.62 2.18
C TYR A 316 0.07 -18.27 1.05
N GLU A 317 0.56 -17.72 -0.05
CA GLU A 317 -0.24 -17.42 -1.24
C GLU A 317 -0.67 -18.72 -1.96
N ASN A 318 0.25 -19.67 -2.11
CA ASN A 318 -0.05 -20.97 -2.71
C ASN A 318 -1.07 -21.76 -1.89
N ILE A 319 -1.04 -21.66 -0.55
CA ILE A 319 -2.04 -22.27 0.33
C ILE A 319 -3.42 -21.67 0.05
N PHE A 320 -3.54 -20.35 -0.07
CA PHE A 320 -4.80 -19.70 -0.40
C PHE A 320 -5.25 -20.02 -1.83
N ALA A 321 -4.36 -19.92 -2.81
CA ALA A 321 -4.67 -20.22 -4.21
C ALA A 321 -5.17 -21.65 -4.41
N SER A 322 -4.67 -22.61 -3.64
CA SER A 322 -5.15 -24.00 -3.66
C SER A 322 -6.43 -24.24 -2.85
N GLY A 323 -7.09 -23.18 -2.34
CA GLY A 323 -8.32 -23.29 -1.56
C GLY A 323 -8.12 -23.90 -0.17
N ARG A 324 -6.89 -23.81 0.40
CA ARG A 324 -6.54 -24.40 1.69
C ARG A 324 -6.38 -23.39 2.82
N ALA A 325 -6.68 -22.11 2.59
CA ALA A 325 -6.80 -21.11 3.64
C ALA A 325 -8.14 -20.40 3.52
N PHE A 326 -8.79 -20.14 4.65
CA PHE A 326 -10.02 -19.35 4.66
C PHE A 326 -9.71 -17.88 4.49
N PHE A 327 -8.75 -17.36 5.25
CA PHE A 327 -8.26 -15.99 5.11
C PHE A 327 -6.77 -15.96 4.78
N ILE A 328 -6.38 -14.93 4.06
CA ILE A 328 -5.00 -14.58 3.84
C ILE A 328 -4.81 -13.08 4.13
N GLY A 329 -3.77 -12.74 4.90
CA GLY A 329 -3.31 -11.37 5.03
C GLY A 329 -2.31 -11.07 3.93
N ALA A 330 -2.60 -10.08 3.09
CA ALA A 330 -1.77 -9.66 1.97
C ALA A 330 -1.98 -8.17 1.64
N GLU A 331 -1.11 -7.63 0.81
CA GLU A 331 -1.27 -6.28 0.23
C GLU A 331 -2.38 -6.28 -0.84
N ILE A 332 -2.97 -5.13 -1.11
CA ILE A 332 -4.01 -4.98 -2.16
C ILE A 332 -3.52 -5.54 -3.50
N LYS A 333 -2.29 -5.29 -3.89
CA LYS A 333 -1.71 -5.83 -5.13
C LYS A 333 -1.70 -7.36 -5.19
N GLY A 334 -1.66 -8.04 -4.06
CA GLY A 334 -1.74 -9.51 -4.03
C GLY A 334 -2.94 -10.07 -4.77
N GLY A 335 -4.04 -9.32 -4.81
CA GLY A 335 -5.28 -9.71 -5.47
C GLY A 335 -5.47 -9.20 -6.90
N ASP A 336 -4.51 -8.52 -7.53
CA ASP A 336 -4.65 -7.92 -8.86
C ASP A 336 -4.65 -8.93 -10.05
N GLY A 337 -4.55 -10.22 -9.74
CA GLY A 337 -4.58 -11.30 -10.76
C GLY A 337 -3.34 -11.36 -11.66
N GLY A 338 -2.42 -10.42 -11.52
CA GLY A 338 -1.21 -10.32 -12.34
C GLY A 338 0.00 -11.10 -11.81
N GLY A 339 -0.06 -11.55 -10.55
CA GLY A 339 1.10 -12.18 -9.93
C GLY A 339 0.74 -13.22 -8.89
N ARG A 340 0.42 -12.78 -7.69
CA ARG A 340 0.38 -13.65 -6.50
C ARG A 340 -0.87 -14.52 -6.42
N PHE A 341 -2.01 -14.05 -6.91
CA PHE A 341 -3.29 -14.79 -6.90
C PHE A 341 -3.75 -15.23 -8.29
N ALA A 342 -2.87 -15.24 -9.29
CA ALA A 342 -3.20 -15.65 -10.66
C ALA A 342 -3.80 -17.08 -10.73
N ASP A 343 -3.38 -17.95 -9.82
CA ASP A 343 -3.80 -19.36 -9.78
C ASP A 343 -5.01 -19.61 -8.86
N VAL A 344 -5.59 -18.55 -8.23
CA VAL A 344 -6.77 -18.72 -7.36
C VAL A 344 -7.99 -19.07 -8.20
N THR A 345 -8.53 -20.28 -7.97
CA THR A 345 -9.69 -20.79 -8.70
C THR A 345 -11.03 -20.54 -7.99
N ASP A 346 -10.99 -20.41 -6.67
CA ASP A 346 -12.16 -20.11 -5.86
C ASP A 346 -12.49 -18.61 -5.92
N ASP A 347 -13.78 -18.26 -5.87
CA ASP A 347 -14.18 -16.87 -5.71
C ASP A 347 -13.77 -16.36 -4.31
N TYR A 348 -13.21 -15.14 -4.26
CA TYR A 348 -12.75 -14.53 -3.03
C TYR A 348 -13.23 -13.08 -2.88
N GLY A 349 -13.22 -12.59 -1.65
CA GLY A 349 -13.53 -11.21 -1.33
C GLY A 349 -12.38 -10.54 -0.59
N ILE A 350 -12.46 -9.22 -0.46
CA ILE A 350 -11.51 -8.38 0.27
C ILE A 350 -12.23 -7.67 1.42
N VAL A 351 -11.55 -7.53 2.55
CA VAL A 351 -12.01 -6.74 3.70
C VAL A 351 -10.83 -6.03 4.34
N PRO A 352 -11.04 -4.91 5.06
CA PRO A 352 -9.98 -4.30 5.84
C PRO A 352 -9.48 -5.27 6.93
N MET A 353 -8.31 -4.99 7.47
CA MET A 353 -7.83 -5.69 8.65
C MET A 353 -8.81 -5.48 9.81
N PRO A 354 -9.04 -6.50 10.67
CA PRO A 354 -10.02 -6.39 11.76
C PRO A 354 -9.58 -5.37 12.81
N LYS A 355 -10.57 -4.76 13.46
CA LYS A 355 -10.36 -3.97 14.67
C LYS A 355 -10.01 -4.88 15.85
N PHE A 356 -9.40 -4.32 16.88
CA PHE A 356 -9.17 -5.03 18.14
C PHE A 356 -10.52 -5.53 18.75
N ASP A 357 -11.47 -4.62 18.89
CA ASP A 357 -12.84 -4.86 19.36
C ASP A 357 -13.81 -3.82 18.81
N GLU A 358 -15.10 -3.91 19.16
CA GLU A 358 -16.12 -2.97 18.70
C GLU A 358 -15.96 -1.55 19.27
N SER A 359 -15.18 -1.35 20.35
CA SER A 359 -14.93 -0.03 20.93
C SER A 359 -13.92 0.81 20.13
N GLN A 360 -13.09 0.18 19.30
CA GLN A 360 -12.23 0.87 18.35
C GLN A 360 -13.10 1.55 17.30
N ALA A 361 -13.00 2.88 17.16
CA ALA A 361 -13.88 3.66 16.31
C ALA A 361 -13.72 3.28 14.83
N GLU A 362 -12.49 3.33 14.32
CA GLU A 362 -12.19 3.19 12.89
C GLU A 362 -11.40 1.92 12.60
N TYR A 363 -11.51 1.41 11.37
CA TYR A 363 -10.54 0.48 10.82
C TYR A 363 -9.22 1.20 10.61
N ILE A 364 -8.12 0.48 10.63
CA ILE A 364 -6.79 1.01 10.34
C ILE A 364 -6.13 0.07 9.36
N SER A 365 -5.70 0.59 8.22
CA SER A 365 -5.14 -0.16 7.11
C SER A 365 -3.66 0.22 6.92
N PRO A 366 -2.72 -0.56 7.49
CA PRO A 366 -1.30 -0.25 7.40
C PRO A 366 -0.77 -0.39 5.99
N VAL A 367 0.08 0.53 5.56
CA VAL A 367 0.85 0.40 4.32
C VAL A 367 2.11 -0.43 4.59
N ALA A 368 2.53 -1.21 3.60
CA ALA A 368 3.69 -2.08 3.70
C ALA A 368 4.97 -1.32 4.07
N LEU A 369 5.85 -2.01 4.80
CA LEU A 369 7.06 -1.43 5.40
C LEU A 369 8.13 -1.04 4.38
N TRP A 370 8.03 -1.49 3.15
CA TRP A 370 9.00 -1.29 2.08
C TRP A 370 8.50 -0.23 1.09
N ALA A 371 8.11 0.94 1.59
CA ALA A 371 7.68 2.07 0.78
C ALA A 371 8.87 2.87 0.25
N TYR A 372 8.65 3.57 -0.85
CA TYR A 372 9.54 4.60 -1.36
C TYR A 372 8.89 5.95 -1.10
N PHE A 373 9.67 6.87 -0.58
CA PHE A 373 9.20 8.21 -0.25
C PHE A 373 9.91 9.27 -1.07
N LEU A 374 9.15 10.27 -1.48
CA LEU A 374 9.63 11.46 -2.16
C LEU A 374 10.47 12.30 -1.19
N THR A 375 11.64 12.71 -1.65
CA THR A 375 12.60 13.55 -0.93
C THR A 375 13.22 14.55 -1.91
N VAL A 376 13.76 15.66 -1.41
CA VAL A 376 14.56 16.62 -2.18
C VAL A 376 15.97 16.68 -1.59
N PRO A 377 17.04 16.40 -2.38
CA PRO A 377 18.41 16.41 -1.88
C PRO A 377 18.84 17.81 -1.42
N VAL A 378 19.59 17.93 -0.34
CA VAL A 378 20.06 19.22 0.18
C VAL A 378 21.01 19.95 -0.78
N THR A 379 21.60 19.26 -1.76
CA THR A 379 22.44 19.87 -2.80
C THR A 379 21.63 20.55 -3.90
N HIS A 380 20.33 20.26 -4.00
CA HIS A 380 19.46 20.95 -4.94
C HIS A 380 19.15 22.36 -4.44
N THR A 381 19.37 23.38 -5.28
CA THR A 381 19.39 24.79 -4.83
C THR A 381 18.11 25.56 -5.07
N ASP A 382 17.17 25.04 -5.90
CA ASP A 382 15.90 25.70 -6.22
C ASP A 382 14.70 24.89 -5.70
N LEU A 383 14.56 24.85 -4.37
CA LEU A 383 13.49 24.13 -3.71
C LEU A 383 12.10 24.70 -4.04
N ASP A 384 11.96 26.00 -4.20
CA ASP A 384 10.65 26.64 -4.47
C ASP A 384 10.10 26.25 -5.85
N THR A 385 10.91 26.32 -6.88
CA THR A 385 10.52 25.86 -8.22
C THR A 385 10.22 24.35 -8.22
N THR A 386 11.10 23.56 -7.61
CA THR A 386 10.92 22.10 -7.49
C THR A 386 9.66 21.74 -6.73
N SER A 387 9.38 22.39 -5.61
CA SER A 387 8.17 22.15 -4.81
C SER A 387 6.90 22.41 -5.62
N LYS A 388 6.88 23.48 -6.42
CA LYS A 388 5.72 23.82 -7.28
C LYS A 388 5.49 22.80 -8.38
N ILE A 389 6.55 22.30 -9.01
CA ILE A 389 6.47 21.28 -10.07
C ILE A 389 5.99 19.95 -9.47
N LEU A 390 6.56 19.52 -8.34
CA LEU A 390 6.15 18.28 -7.64
C LEU A 390 4.69 18.36 -7.16
N ASP A 391 4.25 19.52 -6.67
CA ASP A 391 2.86 19.75 -6.27
C ASP A 391 1.91 19.63 -7.47
N ALA A 392 2.26 20.24 -8.59
CA ALA A 392 1.49 20.15 -9.84
C ALA A 392 1.44 18.69 -10.37
N MET A 393 2.55 17.97 -10.37
CA MET A 393 2.60 16.56 -10.75
C MET A 393 1.71 15.71 -9.83
N SER A 394 1.74 15.97 -8.52
CA SER A 394 0.92 15.27 -7.53
C SER A 394 -0.58 15.55 -7.74
N TYR A 395 -0.96 16.81 -7.99
CA TYR A 395 -2.33 17.20 -8.33
C TYR A 395 -2.85 16.50 -9.59
N VAL A 396 -2.07 16.52 -10.68
CA VAL A 396 -2.50 15.89 -11.95
C VAL A 396 -2.60 14.37 -11.77
N SER A 397 -1.70 13.75 -11.00
CA SER A 397 -1.77 12.33 -10.68
C SER A 397 -3.03 11.99 -9.89
N TYR A 398 -3.37 12.79 -8.87
CA TYR A 398 -4.61 12.65 -8.10
C TYR A 398 -5.85 12.72 -8.99
N ARG A 399 -5.89 13.71 -9.89
CA ARG A 399 -7.03 13.95 -10.77
C ARG A 399 -7.19 12.90 -11.87
N ASP A 400 -6.09 12.48 -12.51
CA ASP A 400 -6.13 11.75 -13.78
C ASP A 400 -5.59 10.30 -13.68
N ILE A 401 -4.68 9.98 -12.75
CA ILE A 401 -4.06 8.65 -12.64
C ILE A 401 -4.76 7.78 -11.59
N VAL A 402 -5.04 8.36 -10.42
CA VAL A 402 -5.69 7.61 -9.33
C VAL A 402 -7.05 7.00 -9.75
N PRO A 403 -7.95 7.72 -10.46
CA PRO A 403 -9.19 7.12 -10.94
C PRO A 403 -8.97 5.96 -11.91
N VAL A 404 -7.99 6.09 -12.82
CA VAL A 404 -7.64 5.00 -13.76
C VAL A 404 -7.15 3.77 -13.01
N TYR A 405 -6.33 3.94 -11.99
CA TYR A 405 -5.87 2.84 -11.15
C TYR A 405 -7.04 2.12 -10.46
N TYR A 406 -7.96 2.87 -9.86
CA TYR A 406 -9.15 2.29 -9.22
C TYR A 406 -10.00 1.51 -10.21
N ASP A 407 -10.23 2.05 -11.40
CA ASP A 407 -11.00 1.36 -12.46
C ASP A 407 -10.33 0.05 -12.86
N ILE A 408 -9.00 0.02 -13.01
CA ILE A 408 -8.24 -1.19 -13.33
C ILE A 408 -8.35 -2.21 -12.19
N VAL A 409 -8.11 -1.79 -10.95
CA VAL A 409 -8.20 -2.67 -9.77
C VAL A 409 -9.58 -3.30 -9.66
N LEU A 410 -10.65 -2.54 -9.87
CA LEU A 410 -12.02 -3.05 -9.86
C LEU A 410 -12.31 -3.99 -11.02
N GLN A 411 -11.74 -3.76 -12.21
CA GLN A 411 -11.99 -4.60 -13.40
C GLN A 411 -11.19 -5.90 -13.38
N VAL A 412 -9.90 -5.86 -13.05
CA VAL A 412 -8.98 -7.01 -13.11
C VAL A 412 -9.34 -8.05 -12.06
N LYS A 413 -9.79 -7.64 -10.90
CA LYS A 413 -10.09 -8.54 -9.77
C LYS A 413 -11.36 -9.40 -9.96
N ASN A 414 -12.06 -9.33 -11.11
CA ASN A 414 -13.40 -9.89 -11.24
C ASN A 414 -14.33 -9.55 -10.06
N ILE A 415 -13.99 -8.48 -9.37
CA ILE A 415 -14.69 -7.98 -8.21
C ILE A 415 -15.84 -7.14 -8.74
N ARG A 416 -16.90 -7.85 -9.14
CA ARG A 416 -18.11 -7.26 -9.73
C ARG A 416 -19.21 -7.05 -8.70
N ASP A 417 -18.89 -7.17 -7.42
CA ASP A 417 -19.83 -6.90 -6.36
C ASP A 417 -19.62 -5.50 -5.77
N GLU A 418 -20.72 -4.79 -5.52
CA GLU A 418 -20.73 -3.49 -4.84
C GLU A 418 -20.01 -3.54 -3.50
N GLU A 419 -20.09 -4.69 -2.81
CA GLU A 419 -19.48 -4.84 -1.49
C GLU A 419 -17.97 -4.68 -1.50
N THR A 420 -17.30 -5.11 -2.56
CA THR A 420 -15.83 -4.95 -2.63
C THR A 420 -15.41 -3.50 -2.87
N SER A 421 -16.15 -2.74 -3.66
CA SER A 421 -15.88 -1.31 -3.81
C SER A 421 -15.92 -0.61 -2.46
N ASP A 422 -16.98 -0.84 -1.66
CA ASP A 422 -17.10 -0.29 -0.31
C ASP A 422 -15.93 -0.67 0.60
N MET A 423 -15.42 -1.92 0.47
CA MET A 423 -14.27 -2.38 1.26
C MET A 423 -12.97 -1.66 0.86
N LEU A 424 -12.75 -1.47 -0.45
CA LEU A 424 -11.58 -0.74 -0.95
C LEU A 424 -11.61 0.73 -0.53
N ASP A 425 -12.79 1.35 -0.49
CA ASP A 425 -12.95 2.72 0.01
C ASP A 425 -12.59 2.82 1.49
N ILE A 426 -13.05 1.88 2.32
CA ILE A 426 -12.67 1.82 3.74
C ILE A 426 -11.15 1.62 3.89
N ILE A 427 -10.58 0.66 3.17
CA ILE A 427 -9.14 0.37 3.23
C ILE A 427 -8.33 1.60 2.82
N SER A 428 -8.71 2.26 1.74
CA SER A 428 -7.98 3.42 1.20
C SER A 428 -8.07 4.65 2.09
N SER A 429 -9.25 4.90 2.69
CA SER A 429 -9.47 6.07 3.56
C SER A 429 -8.88 5.93 4.97
N THR A 430 -8.50 4.71 5.38
CA THR A 430 -7.98 4.41 6.72
C THR A 430 -6.50 4.02 6.73
N ARG A 431 -5.77 4.38 5.67
CA ARG A 431 -4.34 4.08 5.56
C ARG A 431 -3.54 4.73 6.68
N THR A 432 -2.50 4.03 7.12
CA THR A 432 -1.50 4.54 8.07
C THR A 432 -0.13 3.96 7.77
N TYR A 433 0.90 4.64 8.23
CA TYR A 433 2.29 4.23 8.02
C TYR A 433 2.99 3.96 9.34
N LEU A 434 3.90 2.99 9.31
CA LEU A 434 4.83 2.71 10.39
C LEU A 434 6.14 3.45 10.12
N THR A 435 6.13 4.78 10.22
CA THR A 435 7.25 5.66 9.87
C THR A 435 8.51 5.38 10.68
N ALA A 436 8.39 4.89 11.92
CA ALA A 436 9.52 4.39 12.71
C ALA A 436 10.38 3.33 11.99
N TYR A 437 9.81 2.63 11.00
CA TYR A 437 10.56 1.72 10.14
C TYR A 437 11.58 2.43 9.26
N ALA A 438 11.28 3.64 8.80
CA ALA A 438 12.20 4.45 7.99
C ALA A 438 13.52 4.71 8.72
N PHE A 439 13.47 4.76 10.04
CA PHE A 439 14.61 5.00 10.90
C PHE A 439 15.28 3.73 11.44
N GLY A 440 14.70 2.56 11.19
CA GLY A 440 15.19 1.29 11.73
C GLY A 440 15.06 1.14 13.24
N TRP A 441 14.34 2.07 13.92
CA TRP A 441 14.21 2.06 15.38
C TRP A 441 13.54 0.79 15.90
N GLY A 442 14.08 0.28 17.00
CA GLY A 442 13.53 -0.90 17.67
C GLY A 442 13.55 -2.17 16.83
N GLN A 443 14.40 -2.31 15.82
CA GLN A 443 14.44 -3.48 14.94
C GLN A 443 14.50 -4.80 15.73
N GLY A 444 15.38 -4.92 16.71
CA GLY A 444 15.51 -6.13 17.51
C GLY A 444 14.26 -6.48 18.34
N LEU A 445 13.52 -5.45 18.80
CA LEU A 445 12.24 -5.62 19.48
C LEU A 445 11.15 -6.10 18.50
N ARG A 446 11.04 -5.46 17.34
CA ARG A 446 10.08 -5.82 16.27
C ARG A 446 10.27 -7.24 15.79
N ASP A 447 11.51 -7.64 15.48
CA ASP A 447 11.86 -9.00 15.06
C ASP A 447 11.52 -10.02 16.16
N GLY A 448 11.77 -9.65 17.41
CA GLY A 448 11.41 -10.45 18.60
C GLY A 448 9.90 -10.66 18.71
N ILE A 449 9.09 -9.60 18.54
CA ILE A 449 7.62 -9.67 18.57
C ILE A 449 7.08 -10.55 17.44
N ASN A 450 7.56 -10.37 16.22
CA ASN A 450 7.18 -11.22 15.09
C ASN A 450 7.46 -12.71 15.38
N ASN A 451 8.64 -13.02 15.88
CA ASN A 451 9.01 -14.40 16.23
C ASN A 451 8.18 -14.95 17.38
N MET A 452 7.85 -14.13 18.37
CA MET A 452 7.03 -14.48 19.54
C MET A 452 5.63 -14.93 19.12
N ILE A 453 4.92 -14.10 18.36
CA ILE A 453 3.56 -14.41 17.87
C ILE A 453 3.59 -15.62 16.93
N ARG A 454 4.52 -15.68 15.98
CA ARG A 454 4.66 -16.80 15.05
C ARG A 454 4.86 -18.14 15.76
N LYS A 455 5.52 -18.15 16.92
CA LYS A 455 5.75 -19.36 17.71
C LYS A 455 4.61 -19.69 18.66
N GLY A 456 3.68 -18.76 18.89
CA GLY A 456 2.65 -18.88 19.91
C GLY A 456 3.20 -18.81 21.36
N GLU A 457 4.30 -18.08 21.57
CA GLU A 457 4.99 -17.95 22.87
C GLU A 457 4.86 -16.52 23.39
N ASN A 458 4.44 -16.30 24.62
CA ASN A 458 4.41 -14.96 25.21
C ASN A 458 5.67 -14.70 26.05
N ASN A 459 6.58 -13.90 25.50
CA ASN A 459 7.77 -13.43 26.21
C ASN A 459 7.99 -11.91 26.03
N LEU A 460 6.90 -11.15 25.77
CA LEU A 460 6.97 -9.71 25.47
C LEU A 460 7.73 -8.92 26.53
N SER A 461 7.45 -9.15 27.84
CA SER A 461 8.14 -8.43 28.92
C SER A 461 9.67 -8.58 28.86
N SER A 462 10.15 -9.79 28.51
CA SER A 462 11.58 -10.04 28.36
C SER A 462 12.17 -9.37 27.12
N LEU A 463 11.39 -9.32 26.02
CA LEU A 463 11.80 -8.63 24.79
C LEU A 463 11.89 -7.13 25.01
N VAL A 464 10.89 -6.53 25.67
CA VAL A 464 10.89 -5.11 26.02
C VAL A 464 12.10 -4.79 26.88
N ALA A 465 12.27 -5.45 28.03
CA ALA A 465 13.37 -5.20 28.95
C ALA A 465 14.77 -5.35 28.32
N LYS A 466 14.91 -6.26 27.34
CA LYS A 466 16.17 -6.45 26.60
C LYS A 466 16.50 -5.31 25.65
N ASN A 467 15.48 -4.65 25.08
CA ASN A 467 15.68 -3.68 23.99
C ASN A 467 15.44 -2.22 24.43
N GLU A 468 14.81 -1.98 25.58
CA GLU A 468 14.35 -0.67 26.05
C GLU A 468 15.46 0.41 26.01
N GLU A 469 16.58 0.18 26.69
CA GLU A 469 17.69 1.14 26.74
C GLU A 469 18.23 1.49 25.34
N LYS A 470 18.30 0.48 24.46
CA LYS A 470 18.76 0.70 23.09
C LYS A 470 17.77 1.54 22.29
N VAL A 471 16.47 1.23 22.40
CA VAL A 471 15.42 1.97 21.70
C VAL A 471 15.37 3.42 22.18
N GLU A 472 15.34 3.65 23.50
CA GLU A 472 15.35 5.00 24.07
C GLU A 472 16.54 5.84 23.57
N LYS A 473 17.71 5.20 23.46
CA LYS A 473 18.89 5.88 22.91
C LYS A 473 18.72 6.20 21.43
N GLU A 474 18.21 5.28 20.62
CA GLU A 474 17.93 5.52 19.18
C GLU A 474 16.99 6.71 18.98
N LEU A 475 15.93 6.82 19.81
CA LEU A 475 14.96 7.91 19.74
C LEU A 475 15.57 9.24 20.18
N ALA A 476 16.36 9.25 21.25
CA ALA A 476 17.04 10.45 21.74
C ALA A 476 18.08 10.97 20.73
N ASP A 477 18.89 10.07 20.16
CA ASP A 477 19.90 10.43 19.14
C ASP A 477 19.22 11.03 17.89
N ALA A 478 18.04 10.53 17.51
CA ALA A 478 17.28 11.04 16.38
C ALA A 478 16.80 12.47 16.62
N LEU A 479 16.23 12.77 17.79
CA LEU A 479 15.78 14.13 18.13
C LEU A 479 16.93 15.14 18.12
N ILE A 480 18.12 14.73 18.57
CA ILE A 480 19.33 15.58 18.50
C ILE A 480 19.69 15.87 17.04
N ALA A 481 19.73 14.84 16.19
CA ALA A 481 20.06 15.03 14.77
C ALA A 481 19.03 15.90 14.03
N TYR A 482 17.73 15.75 14.33
CA TYR A 482 16.69 16.63 13.76
C TYR A 482 16.89 18.09 14.17
N ALA A 483 17.20 18.35 15.45
CA ALA A 483 17.48 19.69 15.93
C ALA A 483 18.77 20.29 15.31
N GLU A 484 19.78 19.47 15.02
CA GLU A 484 21.01 19.91 14.33
C GLU A 484 20.73 20.22 12.86
N ASN A 485 19.94 19.39 12.16
CA ASN A 485 19.60 19.58 10.75
C ASN A 485 18.71 20.81 10.53
N ALA A 486 17.78 21.10 11.44
CA ALA A 486 16.91 22.28 11.36
C ALA A 486 17.67 23.62 11.53
N ASN A 487 18.91 23.60 12.03
CA ASN A 487 19.75 24.78 12.21
C ASN A 487 20.82 24.98 11.11
N ASN A 488 20.89 24.09 10.14
CA ASN A 488 21.85 24.14 9.02
C ASN A 488 21.17 24.55 7.72
#